data_dea07a9a857d0d7a91963339104dcd6e
#
_entry.id   dea07a9a857d0d7a91963339104dcd6e
#
_cell.length_a   1.000
_cell.length_b   1.000
_cell.length_c   1.000
_cell.angle_alpha   90.00
_cell.angle_beta   90.00
_cell.angle_gamma   90.00
#
_symmetry.space_group_name_H-M   'P 1'
#
loop_
_entity.id
_entity.type
_entity.pdbx_description
1 polymer ?
#
loop_
_entity_poly.entity_id
_entity_poly.type
_entity_poly.pdbx_seq_one_letter_code
_entity_poly.pdbx_strand_id
1 'polypeptide(L)'
;MRPQRWQFTVKADRETAQNTPPGATPLTDDQVLAVRDLNVRFQNDGIVTEAVRHLSLDVYRGKTLALVGESGSGKSVTSLALMRLIEQAGGEVSGEIMLRRRNGEVRDLMRLPRGQMRQVRGADMAMIFQEPMTSLNPVFSVGEQIAESIRLHQGQTHAGAQAEARRMLDRVRIPDAQNILGRFPHQLSGGMRQRVMIAMALSCKPALLIADEPTTALDVTIQAQILQLIRELQKEMQMGVIFITHDMGVVAEMADRVQVMYRGEVVENAETVQLFSAPQQPYTRALLAAVPALGAMRGQPLPAKFPLIDSDEKPDEPQNTVRHDQPPILQVRNLVTRFDIRSGLLNRVTRRVHAVENISFDLYAGETLALVGESGCGKSTTGRSLLKLVASQGGSITFNGQRINDLSGPALAHLRRDIQFIFQDPYASLDPRLTVGFSIMEPLLVHKVMPRREAEQRVAWLLEKVGLLPEHARRYPHEFSGGQRQRICIARALALNPKVVIADESVSALDVSIQAQIINLMLDLQREFGIAFLFISHDMAVVERISHRVAVMYLGQIVEMGPRQAVFEHPQHPYTQKLMAAVPIADPAHRQRERSLLVDEIPSPIRSLGDEPETVSLREVAPGHFVARHALSAS
;
A
#
# COMPACT_ATOMS: atom_id res chain seq x y z
N MET A 1 22.75 35.77 24.87
CA MET A 1 23.29 35.78 23.48
C MET A 1 22.12 36.05 22.54
N ARG A 2 22.14 37.17 21.82
CA ARG A 2 21.06 37.58 20.89
C ARG A 2 21.26 36.86 19.55
N PRO A 3 20.21 36.38 18.85
CA PRO A 3 20.35 35.80 17.54
C PRO A 3 20.63 36.89 16.50
N GLN A 4 21.65 36.65 15.65
CA GLN A 4 21.98 37.50 14.50
C GLN A 4 20.85 37.44 13.47
N ARG A 5 20.29 38.62 13.14
CA ARG A 5 19.39 38.82 12.00
C ARG A 5 20.20 38.80 10.70
N TRP A 6 19.96 37.82 9.85
CA TRP A 6 20.40 37.85 8.45
C TRP A 6 19.38 38.63 7.63
N GLN A 7 19.75 39.81 7.18
CA GLN A 7 19.01 40.56 6.17
C GLN A 7 19.52 40.14 4.79
N PHE A 8 18.67 39.53 4.00
CA PHE A 8 18.93 39.30 2.59
C PHE A 8 18.25 40.41 1.77
N THR A 9 19.06 41.24 1.13
CA THR A 9 18.64 42.24 0.15
C THR A 9 18.49 41.53 -1.20
N VAL A 10 17.27 41.41 -1.70
CA VAL A 10 17.00 40.91 -3.05
C VAL A 10 17.22 42.08 -4.01
N LYS A 11 18.33 42.04 -4.77
CA LYS A 11 18.48 42.87 -5.99
C LYS A 11 17.70 42.20 -7.11
N ALA A 12 16.73 42.90 -7.65
CA ALA A 12 16.03 42.52 -8.87
C ALA A 12 16.91 42.92 -10.06
N ASP A 13 17.64 41.96 -10.60
CA ASP A 13 18.26 42.13 -11.94
C ASP A 13 17.30 41.57 -12.99
N ARG A 14 16.73 42.47 -13.78
CA ARG A 14 16.07 42.16 -15.04
C ARG A 14 17.14 41.95 -16.10
N GLU A 15 17.41 40.70 -16.45
CA GLU A 15 17.99 40.32 -17.74
C GLU A 15 17.19 39.16 -18.33
N THR A 16 16.32 39.51 -19.27
CA THR A 16 15.69 38.59 -20.21
C THR A 16 16.73 38.24 -21.29
N ALA A 17 17.40 37.11 -21.12
CA ALA A 17 18.13 36.47 -22.20
C ALA A 17 17.82 34.97 -22.17
N GLN A 18 17.35 34.45 -23.29
CA GLN A 18 17.22 33.02 -23.57
C GLN A 18 18.61 32.40 -23.50
N ASN A 19 19.01 31.89 -22.32
CA ASN A 19 20.24 31.15 -22.14
C ASN A 19 19.96 29.65 -22.22
N THR A 20 19.78 29.15 -23.44
CA THR A 20 19.99 27.72 -23.70
C THR A 20 21.50 27.51 -23.82
N PRO A 21 22.13 26.65 -23.02
CA PRO A 21 23.54 26.35 -23.14
C PRO A 21 23.87 25.82 -24.54
N PRO A 22 25.00 26.18 -25.17
CA PRO A 22 25.36 25.62 -26.47
C PRO A 22 25.51 24.11 -26.37
N GLY A 23 24.69 23.35 -27.13
CA GLY A 23 24.71 21.90 -27.18
C GLY A 23 23.55 21.20 -26.42
N ALA A 24 22.73 21.91 -25.67
CA ALA A 24 21.56 21.32 -24.98
C ALA A 24 20.39 21.12 -25.95
N THR A 25 19.67 20.01 -25.82
CA THR A 25 18.44 19.73 -26.58
C THR A 25 17.38 20.77 -26.22
N PRO A 26 16.89 21.60 -27.16
CA PRO A 26 15.88 22.60 -26.85
C PRO A 26 14.56 21.92 -26.48
N LEU A 27 13.89 22.38 -25.39
CA LEU A 27 12.56 21.94 -25.02
C LEU A 27 11.52 22.54 -26.00
N THR A 28 10.56 21.74 -26.43
CA THR A 28 9.36 22.25 -27.12
C THR A 28 8.50 23.08 -26.16
N ASP A 29 7.63 23.96 -26.65
CA ASP A 29 6.89 24.92 -25.80
C ASP A 29 5.98 24.27 -24.75
N ASP A 30 5.47 23.09 -25.01
CA ASP A 30 4.62 22.29 -24.13
C ASP A 30 5.41 21.33 -23.22
N GLN A 31 6.72 21.18 -23.45
CA GLN A 31 7.59 20.28 -22.69
C GLN A 31 8.07 20.94 -21.39
N VAL A 32 7.80 20.28 -20.25
CA VAL A 32 8.22 20.73 -18.90
C VAL A 32 9.55 20.15 -18.49
N LEU A 33 9.78 18.88 -18.79
CA LEU A 33 11.03 18.19 -18.45
C LEU A 33 11.50 17.36 -19.64
N ALA A 34 12.80 17.41 -19.92
CA ALA A 34 13.48 16.47 -20.80
C ALA A 34 14.70 15.91 -20.09
N VAL A 35 14.81 14.61 -20.07
CA VAL A 35 15.94 13.87 -19.52
C VAL A 35 16.58 13.07 -20.64
N ARG A 36 17.92 13.12 -20.73
CA ARG A 36 18.69 12.44 -21.77
C ARG A 36 19.84 11.69 -21.12
N ASP A 37 19.94 10.42 -21.43
CA ASP A 37 21.05 9.53 -21.05
C ASP A 37 21.36 9.58 -19.53
N LEU A 38 20.33 9.58 -18.70
CA LEU A 38 20.49 9.58 -17.24
C LEU A 38 21.07 8.25 -16.78
N ASN A 39 22.18 8.33 -16.05
CA ASN A 39 22.83 7.19 -15.42
C ASN A 39 23.00 7.47 -13.94
N VAL A 40 22.74 6.47 -13.09
CA VAL A 40 22.93 6.55 -11.64
C VAL A 40 23.72 5.34 -11.15
N ARG A 41 24.83 5.60 -10.45
CA ARG A 41 25.73 4.59 -9.92
C ARG A 41 25.93 4.77 -8.42
N PHE A 42 26.05 3.66 -7.72
CA PHE A 42 26.46 3.62 -6.31
C PHE A 42 27.73 2.79 -6.19
N GLN A 43 28.65 3.25 -5.36
CA GLN A 43 29.88 2.52 -5.05
C GLN A 43 29.89 2.17 -3.57
N ASN A 44 29.71 0.90 -3.23
CA ASN A 44 29.77 0.39 -1.86
C ASN A 44 30.79 -0.74 -1.80
N ASP A 45 31.75 -0.65 -0.87
CA ASP A 45 32.75 -1.68 -0.60
C ASP A 45 33.48 -2.22 -1.85
N GLY A 46 33.76 -1.33 -2.83
CA GLY A 46 34.42 -1.69 -4.07
C GLY A 46 33.50 -2.30 -5.15
N ILE A 47 32.23 -2.50 -4.86
CA ILE A 47 31.22 -2.96 -5.83
C ILE A 47 30.50 -1.75 -6.41
N VAL A 48 30.52 -1.63 -7.74
CA VAL A 48 29.75 -0.61 -8.48
C VAL A 48 28.40 -1.20 -8.86
N THR A 49 27.31 -0.58 -8.40
CA THR A 49 25.94 -0.94 -8.78
C THR A 49 25.36 0.17 -9.66
N GLU A 50 25.02 -0.16 -10.89
CA GLU A 50 24.32 0.75 -11.81
C GLU A 50 22.81 0.61 -11.59
N ALA A 51 22.23 1.57 -10.86
CA ALA A 51 20.83 1.54 -10.51
C ALA A 51 19.91 2.07 -11.63
N VAL A 52 20.43 2.99 -12.47
CA VAL A 52 19.74 3.50 -13.66
C VAL A 52 20.75 3.59 -14.79
N ARG A 53 20.35 3.13 -15.99
CA ARG A 53 21.21 3.09 -17.19
C ARG A 53 20.48 3.69 -18.38
N HIS A 54 21.13 4.66 -19.03
CA HIS A 54 20.71 5.29 -20.29
C HIS A 54 19.22 5.71 -20.34
N LEU A 55 18.66 6.16 -19.19
CA LEU A 55 17.27 6.54 -19.12
C LEU A 55 17.04 7.89 -19.79
N SER A 56 16.08 7.93 -20.73
CA SER A 56 15.61 9.16 -21.36
C SER A 56 14.09 9.24 -21.25
N LEU A 57 13.57 10.41 -20.87
CA LEU A 57 12.13 10.65 -20.74
C LEU A 57 11.75 12.10 -21.04
N ASP A 58 10.50 12.29 -21.38
CA ASP A 58 9.89 13.60 -21.64
C ASP A 58 8.59 13.73 -20.86
N VAL A 59 8.39 14.89 -20.23
CA VAL A 59 7.15 15.23 -19.52
C VAL A 59 6.58 16.51 -20.10
N TYR A 60 5.29 16.49 -20.42
CA TYR A 60 4.59 17.61 -21.05
C TYR A 60 3.63 18.29 -20.06
N ARG A 61 3.31 19.55 -20.32
CA ARG A 61 2.40 20.34 -19.51
C ARG A 61 0.99 19.70 -19.51
N GLY A 62 0.42 19.54 -18.30
CA GLY A 62 -0.90 18.93 -18.12
C GLY A 62 -0.98 17.44 -18.46
N LYS A 63 0.17 16.78 -18.69
CA LYS A 63 0.26 15.35 -18.98
C LYS A 63 0.93 14.56 -17.85
N THR A 64 0.55 13.28 -17.76
CA THR A 64 1.13 12.33 -16.81
C THR A 64 1.96 11.28 -17.52
N LEU A 65 3.23 11.19 -17.17
CA LEU A 65 4.11 10.07 -17.50
C LEU A 65 4.14 9.10 -16.32
N ALA A 66 3.73 7.85 -16.52
CA ALA A 66 3.93 6.81 -15.51
C ALA A 66 5.27 6.10 -15.69
N LEU A 67 5.99 5.90 -14.60
CA LEU A 67 7.14 4.99 -14.52
C LEU A 67 6.72 3.73 -13.76
N VAL A 68 6.76 2.58 -14.42
CA VAL A 68 6.30 1.30 -13.87
C VAL A 68 7.39 0.23 -13.95
N GLY A 69 7.26 -0.81 -13.15
CA GLY A 69 8.20 -1.93 -13.08
C GLY A 69 8.27 -2.49 -11.68
N GLU A 70 8.96 -3.61 -11.49
CA GLU A 70 9.14 -4.26 -10.19
C GLU A 70 10.04 -3.46 -9.24
N SER A 71 10.03 -3.81 -7.96
CA SER A 71 10.94 -3.24 -6.96
C SER A 71 12.40 -3.45 -7.36
N GLY A 72 13.23 -2.42 -7.15
CA GLY A 72 14.62 -2.47 -7.60
C GLY A 72 14.84 -2.19 -9.08
N SER A 73 13.80 -1.91 -9.88
CA SER A 73 13.97 -1.53 -11.30
C SER A 73 14.54 -0.13 -11.53
N GLY A 74 14.73 0.68 -10.48
CA GLY A 74 15.33 2.02 -10.57
C GLY A 74 14.36 3.20 -10.54
N LYS A 75 13.05 2.99 -10.39
CA LYS A 75 12.01 4.05 -10.43
C LYS A 75 12.24 5.17 -9.40
N SER A 76 12.29 4.82 -8.11
CA SER A 76 12.50 5.79 -7.03
C SER A 76 13.91 6.39 -7.06
N VAL A 77 14.91 5.63 -7.52
CA VAL A 77 16.26 6.17 -7.76
C VAL A 77 16.23 7.24 -8.86
N THR A 78 15.44 7.02 -9.93
CA THR A 78 15.24 8.01 -10.99
C THR A 78 14.61 9.30 -10.43
N SER A 79 13.56 9.21 -9.63
CA SER A 79 12.90 10.38 -9.02
C SER A 79 13.84 11.19 -8.12
N LEU A 80 14.63 10.50 -7.29
CA LEU A 80 15.63 11.12 -6.43
C LEU A 80 16.79 11.73 -7.23
N ALA A 81 17.18 11.12 -8.36
CA ALA A 81 18.19 11.66 -9.26
C ALA A 81 17.71 12.95 -9.95
N LEU A 82 16.45 13.00 -10.42
CA LEU A 82 15.84 14.21 -10.97
C LEU A 82 15.83 15.35 -9.94
N MET A 83 15.57 15.03 -8.67
CA MET A 83 15.65 15.97 -7.55
C MET A 83 17.10 16.24 -7.11
N ARG A 84 18.10 15.58 -7.68
CA ARG A 84 19.53 15.65 -7.27
C ARG A 84 19.72 15.38 -5.77
N LEU A 85 18.96 14.44 -5.22
CA LEU A 85 19.06 13.99 -3.82
C LEU A 85 20.02 12.79 -3.68
N ILE A 86 20.25 12.04 -4.75
CA ILE A 86 21.14 10.86 -4.79
C ILE A 86 22.58 11.22 -4.44
N GLU A 87 23.07 12.39 -4.87
CA GLU A 87 24.43 12.87 -4.57
C GLU A 87 24.70 12.98 -3.05
N GLN A 88 23.64 13.21 -2.24
CA GLN A 88 23.76 13.26 -0.77
C GLN A 88 23.85 11.87 -0.14
N ALA A 89 23.37 10.86 -0.85
CA ALA A 89 23.43 9.45 -0.45
C ALA A 89 24.67 8.72 -1.00
N GLY A 90 25.64 9.46 -1.56
CA GLY A 90 26.88 8.89 -2.08
C GLY A 90 26.77 8.29 -3.48
N GLY A 91 25.69 8.55 -4.20
CA GLY A 91 25.54 8.12 -5.59
C GLY A 91 26.05 9.15 -6.59
N GLU A 92 26.53 8.67 -7.73
CA GLU A 92 26.96 9.47 -8.88
C GLU A 92 25.83 9.53 -9.91
N VAL A 93 25.54 10.75 -10.40
CA VAL A 93 24.52 11.01 -11.42
C VAL A 93 25.18 11.66 -12.63
N SER A 94 24.90 11.13 -13.83
CA SER A 94 25.34 11.72 -15.10
C SER A 94 24.21 11.74 -16.12
N GLY A 95 24.33 12.58 -17.15
CA GLY A 95 23.30 12.80 -18.16
C GLY A 95 22.88 14.26 -18.21
N GLU A 96 21.77 14.55 -18.90
CA GLU A 96 21.20 15.88 -19.05
C GLU A 96 19.78 15.91 -18.48
N ILE A 97 19.45 16.96 -17.68
CA ILE A 97 18.13 17.16 -17.09
C ILE A 97 17.71 18.61 -17.34
N MET A 98 16.89 18.82 -18.36
CA MET A 98 16.37 20.14 -18.72
C MET A 98 14.97 20.34 -18.15
N LEU A 99 14.80 21.36 -17.30
CA LEU A 99 13.53 21.73 -16.67
C LEU A 99 13.09 23.10 -17.15
N ARG A 100 11.85 23.20 -17.62
CA ARG A 100 11.14 24.46 -17.82
C ARG A 100 10.46 24.88 -16.53
N ARG A 101 10.95 25.97 -15.96
CA ARG A 101 10.39 26.57 -14.75
C ARG A 101 9.02 27.20 -15.02
N ARG A 102 8.29 27.52 -13.97
CA ARG A 102 6.99 28.16 -14.10
C ARG A 102 6.99 29.54 -14.77
N ASN A 103 8.10 30.26 -14.64
CA ASN A 103 8.32 31.55 -15.31
C ASN A 103 8.69 31.41 -16.81
N GLY A 104 8.73 30.20 -17.36
CA GLY A 104 9.12 29.87 -18.73
C GLY A 104 10.62 29.67 -18.95
N GLU A 105 11.46 29.98 -17.98
CA GLU A 105 12.90 29.82 -18.07
C GLU A 105 13.29 28.32 -18.12
N VAL A 106 14.19 27.94 -19.02
CA VAL A 106 14.71 26.58 -19.13
C VAL A 106 16.08 26.50 -18.43
N ARG A 107 16.24 25.52 -17.56
CA ARG A 107 17.47 25.29 -16.80
C ARG A 107 17.95 23.84 -16.92
N ASP A 108 19.26 23.68 -17.10
CA ASP A 108 19.94 22.40 -16.96
C ASP A 108 20.22 22.15 -15.46
N LEU A 109 19.48 21.20 -14.88
CA LEU A 109 19.58 20.90 -13.44
C LEU A 109 20.94 20.30 -13.06
N MET A 110 21.62 19.61 -13.99
CA MET A 110 22.92 18.99 -13.72
C MET A 110 24.04 20.04 -13.53
N ARG A 111 23.89 21.19 -14.19
CA ARG A 111 24.86 22.30 -14.11
C ARG A 111 24.57 23.29 -12.97
N LEU A 112 23.41 23.19 -12.30
CA LEU A 112 23.05 24.10 -11.22
C LEU A 112 23.90 23.85 -9.96
N PRO A 113 24.45 24.90 -9.34
CA PRO A 113 25.04 24.78 -8.00
C PRO A 113 24.02 24.31 -6.97
N ARG A 114 24.48 23.62 -5.92
CA ARG A 114 23.59 23.10 -4.85
C ARG A 114 22.68 24.17 -4.23
N GLY A 115 23.19 25.40 -4.07
CA GLY A 115 22.39 26.53 -3.54
C GLY A 115 21.23 26.93 -4.44
N GLN A 116 21.41 26.87 -5.77
CA GLN A 116 20.35 27.18 -6.73
C GLN A 116 19.33 26.03 -6.85
N MET A 117 19.74 24.77 -6.69
CA MET A 117 18.81 23.64 -6.63
C MET A 117 17.79 23.76 -5.49
N ARG A 118 18.14 24.40 -4.36
CA ARG A 118 17.16 24.69 -3.28
C ARG A 118 16.05 25.62 -3.73
N GLN A 119 16.29 26.51 -4.69
CA GLN A 119 15.27 27.40 -5.24
C GLN A 119 14.34 26.69 -6.23
N VAL A 120 14.80 25.60 -6.85
CA VAL A 120 14.00 24.77 -7.78
C VAL A 120 13.12 23.78 -7.01
N ARG A 121 13.71 23.11 -6.02
CA ARG A 121 12.99 22.13 -5.18
C ARG A 121 11.91 22.84 -4.36
N GLY A 122 10.68 22.35 -4.45
CA GLY A 122 9.51 22.92 -3.78
C GLY A 122 8.85 24.09 -4.52
N ALA A 123 9.60 24.86 -5.32
CA ALA A 123 9.06 25.97 -6.10
C ALA A 123 8.61 25.57 -7.51
N ASP A 124 9.54 25.01 -8.31
CA ASP A 124 9.28 24.64 -9.71
C ASP A 124 9.07 23.14 -9.88
N MET A 125 9.71 22.33 -9.02
CA MET A 125 9.61 20.88 -9.00
C MET A 125 9.34 20.40 -7.58
N ALA A 126 8.23 19.68 -7.37
CA ALA A 126 7.83 19.13 -6.08
C ALA A 126 7.78 17.61 -6.13
N MET A 127 7.92 16.97 -4.97
CA MET A 127 7.87 15.53 -4.84
C MET A 127 6.94 15.10 -3.70
N ILE A 128 6.13 14.09 -3.96
CA ILE A 128 5.40 13.31 -2.97
C ILE A 128 6.19 12.01 -2.79
N PHE A 129 6.67 11.77 -1.57
CA PHE A 129 7.48 10.59 -1.24
C PHE A 129 6.60 9.39 -0.91
N GLN A 130 7.14 8.18 -1.05
CA GLN A 130 6.46 6.90 -0.87
C GLN A 130 5.83 6.73 0.51
N GLU A 131 6.48 7.21 1.57
CA GLU A 131 6.01 7.04 2.96
C GLU A 131 5.55 8.35 3.60
N PRO A 132 4.24 8.54 3.85
CA PRO A 132 3.72 9.72 4.55
C PRO A 132 4.23 9.86 5.98
N MET A 133 4.55 8.73 6.62
CA MET A 133 4.99 8.69 8.02
C MET A 133 6.38 9.31 8.23
N THR A 134 7.27 9.16 7.26
CA THR A 134 8.66 9.65 7.30
C THR A 134 8.81 11.02 6.66
N SER A 135 7.86 11.43 5.82
CA SER A 135 7.93 12.67 5.04
C SER A 135 7.49 13.91 5.82
N LEU A 136 6.60 13.76 6.81
CA LEU A 136 6.17 14.84 7.68
C LEU A 136 6.96 14.82 8.99
N ASN A 137 7.48 15.97 9.39
CA ASN A 137 8.20 16.10 10.65
C ASN A 137 7.20 16.01 11.84
N PRO A 138 7.33 15.00 12.73
CA PRO A 138 6.35 14.75 13.79
C PRO A 138 6.32 15.83 14.90
N VAL A 139 7.35 16.68 14.99
CA VAL A 139 7.46 17.72 16.04
C VAL A 139 7.00 19.10 15.59
N PHE A 140 6.62 19.29 14.32
CA PHE A 140 6.02 20.52 13.80
C PHE A 140 4.55 20.33 13.45
N SER A 141 3.75 21.39 13.63
CA SER A 141 2.35 21.36 13.22
C SER A 141 2.21 21.32 11.70
N VAL A 142 1.08 20.83 11.22
CA VAL A 142 0.75 20.75 9.79
C VAL A 142 0.85 22.14 9.14
N GLY A 143 0.26 23.15 9.78
CA GLY A 143 0.26 24.52 9.26
C GLY A 143 1.66 25.10 9.14
N GLU A 144 2.54 24.84 10.10
CA GLU A 144 3.93 25.34 10.06
C GLU A 144 4.71 24.72 8.92
N GLN A 145 4.58 23.42 8.68
CA GLN A 145 5.28 22.71 7.60
C GLN A 145 4.86 23.21 6.20
N ILE A 146 3.55 23.44 5.99
CA ILE A 146 3.06 23.99 4.70
C ILE A 146 3.50 25.46 4.56
N ALA A 147 3.34 26.26 5.63
CA ALA A 147 3.68 27.67 5.62
C ALA A 147 5.18 27.93 5.44
N GLU A 148 6.05 27.03 5.92
CA GLU A 148 7.50 27.12 5.73
C GLU A 148 7.84 27.13 4.23
N SER A 149 7.30 26.20 3.45
CA SER A 149 7.52 26.13 1.99
C SER A 149 7.06 27.43 1.30
N ILE A 150 5.89 27.94 1.66
CA ILE A 150 5.33 29.18 1.10
C ILE A 150 6.22 30.38 1.43
N ARG A 151 6.69 30.49 2.67
CA ARG A 151 7.59 31.57 3.10
C ARG A 151 8.93 31.54 2.37
N LEU A 152 9.52 30.36 2.24
CA LEU A 152 10.82 30.19 1.60
C LEU A 152 10.80 30.50 0.10
N HIS A 153 9.75 30.09 -0.61
CA HIS A 153 9.70 30.16 -2.07
C HIS A 153 8.88 31.31 -2.62
N GLN A 154 7.92 31.85 -1.85
CA GLN A 154 7.05 32.97 -2.28
C GLN A 154 7.34 34.25 -1.51
N GLY A 155 8.20 34.24 -0.49
CA GLY A 155 8.55 35.43 0.28
C GLY A 155 7.39 36.01 1.10
N GLN A 156 6.34 35.24 1.37
CA GLN A 156 5.17 35.70 2.12
C GLN A 156 5.48 35.91 3.60
N THR A 157 4.71 36.81 4.22
CA THR A 157 4.73 36.96 5.69
C THR A 157 4.19 35.70 6.36
N HIS A 158 4.49 35.51 7.65
CA HIS A 158 4.00 34.36 8.40
C HIS A 158 2.45 34.27 8.37
N ALA A 159 1.74 35.38 8.57
CA ALA A 159 0.28 35.40 8.53
C ALA A 159 -0.27 35.09 7.13
N GLY A 160 0.36 35.62 6.06
CA GLY A 160 -0.01 35.31 4.67
C GLY A 160 0.20 33.83 4.34
N ALA A 161 1.34 33.27 4.75
CA ALA A 161 1.65 31.87 4.54
C ALA A 161 0.70 30.91 5.28
N GLN A 162 0.31 31.25 6.51
CA GLN A 162 -0.70 30.48 7.26
C GLN A 162 -2.09 30.53 6.59
N ALA A 163 -2.49 31.71 6.08
CA ALA A 163 -3.75 31.83 5.33
C ALA A 163 -3.74 31.02 4.04
N GLU A 164 -2.59 30.99 3.31
CA GLU A 164 -2.44 30.16 2.12
C GLU A 164 -2.38 28.67 2.47
N ALA A 165 -1.70 28.27 3.54
CA ALA A 165 -1.67 26.90 4.05
C ALA A 165 -3.09 26.39 4.33
N ARG A 166 -3.94 27.21 4.95
CA ARG A 166 -5.36 26.88 5.15
C ARG A 166 -6.08 26.66 3.82
N ARG A 167 -5.93 27.59 2.85
CA ARG A 167 -6.54 27.43 1.52
C ARG A 167 -6.08 26.16 0.81
N MET A 168 -4.82 25.78 0.97
CA MET A 168 -4.31 24.52 0.41
C MET A 168 -4.94 23.30 1.09
N LEU A 169 -5.14 23.33 2.42
CA LEU A 169 -5.86 22.25 3.13
C LEU A 169 -7.31 22.13 2.69
N ASP A 170 -8.01 23.28 2.49
CA ASP A 170 -9.38 23.29 1.93
C ASP A 170 -9.40 22.69 0.51
N ARG A 171 -8.42 23.03 -0.34
CA ARG A 171 -8.30 22.49 -1.71
C ARG A 171 -8.11 20.97 -1.76
N VAL A 172 -7.32 20.44 -0.85
CA VAL A 172 -7.14 18.98 -0.73
C VAL A 172 -8.27 18.29 0.04
N ARG A 173 -9.37 19.02 0.28
CA ARG A 173 -10.60 18.52 0.91
C ARG A 173 -10.36 17.95 2.32
N ILE A 174 -9.50 18.61 3.12
CA ILE A 174 -9.35 18.28 4.52
C ILE A 174 -10.50 18.97 5.30
N PRO A 175 -11.33 18.19 6.03
CA PRO A 175 -12.38 18.76 6.85
C PRO A 175 -11.80 19.58 7.99
N ASP A 176 -12.43 20.70 8.31
CA ASP A 176 -12.03 21.59 9.43
C ASP A 176 -10.55 22.03 9.34
N ALA A 177 -10.14 22.50 8.14
CA ALA A 177 -8.76 22.91 7.84
C ALA A 177 -8.18 23.89 8.88
N GLN A 178 -9.01 24.76 9.47
CA GLN A 178 -8.59 25.71 10.50
C GLN A 178 -8.04 25.03 11.75
N ASN A 179 -8.69 24.00 12.24
CA ASN A 179 -8.24 23.26 13.43
C ASN A 179 -7.08 22.30 13.09
N ILE A 180 -7.03 21.82 11.84
CA ILE A 180 -5.96 20.91 11.38
C ILE A 180 -4.62 21.62 11.29
N LEU A 181 -4.56 22.92 10.99
CA LEU A 181 -3.31 23.70 10.98
C LEU A 181 -2.50 23.56 12.27
N GLY A 182 -3.16 23.51 13.41
CA GLY A 182 -2.51 23.37 14.73
C GLY A 182 -2.19 21.93 15.13
N ARG A 183 -2.65 20.93 14.39
CA ARG A 183 -2.40 19.52 14.73
C ARG A 183 -1.05 19.04 14.24
N PHE A 184 -0.58 17.97 14.87
CA PHE A 184 0.66 17.28 14.51
C PHE A 184 0.37 16.06 13.63
N PRO A 185 1.32 15.59 12.80
CA PRO A 185 1.11 14.47 11.88
C PRO A 185 0.58 13.20 12.55
N HIS A 186 1.04 12.87 13.75
CA HIS A 186 0.61 11.67 14.48
C HIS A 186 -0.87 11.70 14.93
N GLN A 187 -1.51 12.87 14.90
CA GLN A 187 -2.93 13.06 15.26
C GLN A 187 -3.87 12.89 14.05
N LEU A 188 -3.32 12.63 12.85
CA LEU A 188 -4.06 12.52 11.59
C LEU A 188 -4.16 11.07 11.13
N SER A 189 -5.24 10.73 10.41
CA SER A 189 -5.37 9.46 9.69
C SER A 189 -4.35 9.36 8.54
N GLY A 190 -4.12 8.15 8.01
CA GLY A 190 -3.24 7.93 6.86
C GLY A 190 -3.63 8.78 5.65
N GLY A 191 -4.90 8.76 5.27
CA GLY A 191 -5.42 9.56 4.16
C GLY A 191 -5.31 11.07 4.39
N MET A 192 -5.55 11.54 5.63
CA MET A 192 -5.34 12.96 5.97
C MET A 192 -3.87 13.36 5.86
N ARG A 193 -2.92 12.53 6.32
CA ARG A 193 -1.48 12.80 6.16
C ARG A 193 -1.09 12.90 4.70
N GLN A 194 -1.63 12.00 3.86
CA GLN A 194 -1.39 12.02 2.41
C GLN A 194 -1.90 13.31 1.79
N ARG A 195 -3.11 13.76 2.13
CA ARG A 195 -3.67 15.03 1.67
C ARG A 195 -2.83 16.22 2.12
N VAL A 196 -2.31 16.21 3.36
CA VAL A 196 -1.37 17.23 3.87
C VAL A 196 -0.08 17.27 3.06
N MET A 197 0.50 16.10 2.71
CA MET A 197 1.69 16.04 1.86
C MET A 197 1.43 16.60 0.47
N ILE A 198 0.28 16.28 -0.13
CA ILE A 198 -0.14 16.84 -1.41
C ILE A 198 -0.29 18.37 -1.29
N ALA A 199 -0.93 18.87 -0.23
CA ALA A 199 -1.05 20.30 0.03
C ALA A 199 0.31 20.99 0.14
N MET A 200 1.26 20.36 0.85
CA MET A 200 2.62 20.87 1.00
C MET A 200 3.38 20.88 -0.33
N ALA A 201 3.33 19.79 -1.09
CA ALA A 201 3.99 19.67 -2.40
C ALA A 201 3.45 20.70 -3.40
N LEU A 202 2.15 20.96 -3.40
CA LEU A 202 1.48 21.85 -4.36
C LEU A 202 1.36 23.30 -3.87
N SER A 203 1.78 23.62 -2.65
CA SER A 203 1.65 24.95 -2.04
C SER A 203 2.30 26.07 -2.87
N CYS A 204 3.40 25.75 -3.55
CA CYS A 204 4.11 26.70 -4.41
C CYS A 204 3.72 26.58 -5.90
N LYS A 205 2.72 25.78 -6.24
CA LYS A 205 2.22 25.56 -7.61
C LYS A 205 3.35 25.18 -8.57
N PRO A 206 4.02 24.04 -8.39
CA PRO A 206 5.17 23.64 -9.20
C PRO A 206 4.81 23.44 -10.68
N ALA A 207 5.82 23.52 -11.57
CA ALA A 207 5.67 23.16 -12.98
C ALA A 207 5.65 21.64 -13.18
N LEU A 208 6.39 20.91 -12.31
CA LEU A 208 6.51 19.46 -12.32
C LEU A 208 6.20 18.87 -10.93
N LEU A 209 5.34 17.88 -10.89
CA LEU A 209 5.11 17.02 -9.71
C LEU A 209 5.69 15.64 -9.97
N ILE A 210 6.52 15.16 -9.07
CA ILE A 210 6.97 13.76 -9.00
C ILE A 210 6.19 13.08 -7.87
N ALA A 211 5.37 12.11 -8.19
CA ALA A 211 4.58 11.35 -7.23
C ALA A 211 5.12 9.91 -7.16
N ASP A 212 5.91 9.63 -6.13
CA ASP A 212 6.55 8.33 -5.92
C ASP A 212 5.65 7.47 -5.02
N GLU A 213 4.92 6.56 -5.63
CA GLU A 213 3.92 5.68 -4.99
C GLU A 213 2.96 6.42 -4.03
N PRO A 214 2.28 7.48 -4.49
CA PRO A 214 1.54 8.38 -3.61
C PRO A 214 0.31 7.75 -2.96
N THR A 215 -0.08 6.56 -3.34
CA THR A 215 -1.27 5.85 -2.83
C THR A 215 -0.95 4.51 -2.18
N THR A 216 0.32 4.13 -2.09
CA THR A 216 0.75 2.90 -1.41
C THR A 216 0.33 2.91 0.06
N ALA A 217 -0.16 1.78 0.57
CA ALA A 217 -0.70 1.61 1.92
C ALA A 217 -1.98 2.44 2.24
N LEU A 218 -2.70 2.90 1.21
CA LEU A 218 -4.03 3.50 1.37
C LEU A 218 -5.12 2.50 0.97
N ASP A 219 -6.26 2.60 1.64
CA ASP A 219 -7.45 1.85 1.23
C ASP A 219 -7.93 2.29 -0.15
N VAL A 220 -8.55 1.38 -0.89
CA VAL A 220 -8.98 1.60 -2.28
C VAL A 220 -9.88 2.83 -2.44
N THR A 221 -10.73 3.13 -1.47
CA THR A 221 -11.61 4.32 -1.50
C THR A 221 -10.80 5.61 -1.33
N ILE A 222 -9.88 5.66 -0.37
CA ILE A 222 -8.98 6.82 -0.16
C ILE A 222 -8.04 6.96 -1.36
N GLN A 223 -7.51 5.86 -1.89
CA GLN A 223 -6.70 5.84 -3.11
C GLN A 223 -7.45 6.51 -4.26
N ALA A 224 -8.68 6.09 -4.56
CA ALA A 224 -9.50 6.67 -5.63
C ALA A 224 -9.73 8.18 -5.44
N GLN A 225 -9.99 8.63 -4.21
CA GLN A 225 -10.14 10.06 -3.88
C GLN A 225 -8.84 10.85 -4.10
N ILE A 226 -7.69 10.29 -3.73
CA ILE A 226 -6.36 10.93 -3.91
C ILE A 226 -6.01 11.02 -5.40
N LEU A 227 -6.26 9.98 -6.19
CA LEU A 227 -6.02 9.97 -7.63
C LEU A 227 -6.89 11.02 -8.33
N GLN A 228 -8.17 11.11 -7.98
CA GLN A 228 -9.06 12.15 -8.50
C GLN A 228 -8.57 13.55 -8.13
N LEU A 229 -8.17 13.76 -6.87
CA LEU A 229 -7.63 15.03 -6.39
C LEU A 229 -6.38 15.47 -7.18
N ILE A 230 -5.42 14.56 -7.36
CA ILE A 230 -4.19 14.85 -8.14
C ILE A 230 -4.56 15.23 -9.56
N ARG A 231 -5.51 14.54 -10.21
CA ARG A 231 -5.97 14.84 -11.57
C ARG A 231 -6.64 16.21 -11.68
N GLU A 232 -7.50 16.56 -10.72
CA GLU A 232 -8.15 17.87 -10.67
C GLU A 232 -7.12 19.00 -10.52
N LEU A 233 -6.18 18.85 -9.58
CA LEU A 233 -5.12 19.84 -9.34
C LEU A 233 -4.13 19.92 -10.52
N GLN A 234 -3.83 18.81 -11.19
CA GLN A 234 -3.02 18.80 -12.42
C GLN A 234 -3.67 19.64 -13.52
N LYS A 235 -4.97 19.43 -13.77
CA LYS A 235 -5.73 20.19 -14.78
C LYS A 235 -5.79 21.69 -14.43
N GLU A 236 -6.06 22.02 -13.17
CA GLU A 236 -6.13 23.41 -12.70
C GLU A 236 -4.78 24.12 -12.82
N MET A 237 -3.70 23.47 -12.40
CA MET A 237 -2.36 24.06 -12.37
C MET A 237 -1.59 23.89 -13.68
N GLN A 238 -2.08 23.08 -14.61
CA GLN A 238 -1.41 22.74 -15.87
C GLN A 238 0.03 22.24 -15.67
N MET A 239 0.25 21.47 -14.60
CA MET A 239 1.57 20.91 -14.28
C MET A 239 1.82 19.60 -15.01
N GLY A 240 3.10 19.30 -15.33
CA GLY A 240 3.53 17.96 -15.73
C GLY A 240 3.59 17.04 -14.51
N VAL A 241 3.28 15.77 -14.67
CA VAL A 241 3.33 14.78 -13.58
C VAL A 241 4.16 13.59 -14.01
N ILE A 242 5.13 13.19 -13.18
CA ILE A 242 5.75 11.87 -13.18
C ILE A 242 5.07 11.06 -12.08
N PHE A 243 4.42 9.97 -12.45
CA PHE A 243 3.69 9.11 -11.51
C PHE A 243 4.37 7.75 -11.43
N ILE A 244 4.96 7.41 -10.30
CA ILE A 244 5.61 6.14 -10.06
C ILE A 244 4.64 5.24 -9.31
N THR A 245 4.40 4.04 -9.83
CA THR A 245 3.57 3.02 -9.18
C THR A 245 3.86 1.64 -9.76
N HIS A 246 3.54 0.62 -9.00
CA HIS A 246 3.50 -0.78 -9.45
C HIS A 246 2.06 -1.24 -9.78
N ASP A 247 1.04 -0.41 -9.47
CA ASP A 247 -0.38 -0.72 -9.72
C ASP A 247 -0.79 -0.30 -11.14
N MET A 248 -0.96 -1.29 -12.04
CA MET A 248 -1.33 -1.06 -13.43
C MET A 248 -2.77 -0.54 -13.57
N GLY A 249 -3.66 -0.79 -12.61
CA GLY A 249 -4.99 -0.18 -12.58
C GLY A 249 -4.90 1.34 -12.39
N VAL A 250 -4.03 1.79 -11.49
CA VAL A 250 -3.73 3.21 -11.28
C VAL A 250 -3.08 3.83 -12.54
N VAL A 251 -2.17 3.10 -13.19
CA VAL A 251 -1.55 3.54 -14.46
C VAL A 251 -2.60 3.75 -15.54
N ALA A 252 -3.49 2.78 -15.75
CA ALA A 252 -4.57 2.88 -16.73
C ALA A 252 -5.47 4.11 -16.49
N GLU A 253 -5.68 4.45 -15.22
CA GLU A 253 -6.49 5.58 -14.81
C GLU A 253 -5.78 6.92 -14.97
N MET A 254 -4.51 7.03 -14.59
CA MET A 254 -3.79 8.31 -14.43
C MET A 254 -2.90 8.69 -15.62
N ALA A 255 -2.26 7.71 -16.25
CA ALA A 255 -1.18 7.98 -17.20
C ALA A 255 -1.64 8.31 -18.62
N ASP A 256 -1.00 9.28 -19.26
CA ASP A 256 -1.09 9.51 -20.70
C ASP A 256 -0.07 8.66 -21.46
N ARG A 257 1.13 8.54 -20.90
CA ARG A 257 2.24 7.73 -21.40
C ARG A 257 2.81 6.87 -20.30
N VAL A 258 3.37 5.72 -20.65
CA VAL A 258 3.97 4.77 -19.71
C VAL A 258 5.37 4.42 -20.17
N GLN A 259 6.32 4.46 -19.24
CA GLN A 259 7.63 3.85 -19.40
C GLN A 259 7.78 2.68 -18.45
N VAL A 260 8.08 1.52 -19.01
CA VAL A 260 8.31 0.28 -18.27
C VAL A 260 9.79 0.13 -18.01
N MET A 261 10.18 0.03 -16.74
CA MET A 261 11.57 -0.13 -16.30
C MET A 261 11.83 -1.56 -15.83
N TYR A 262 12.96 -2.10 -16.24
CA TYR A 262 13.45 -3.40 -15.79
C TYR A 262 14.96 -3.34 -15.57
N ARG A 263 15.41 -3.69 -14.36
CA ARG A 263 16.84 -3.72 -13.97
C ARG A 263 17.62 -2.46 -14.34
N GLY A 264 17.04 -1.29 -14.12
CA GLY A 264 17.66 0.02 -14.35
C GLY A 264 17.54 0.57 -15.77
N GLU A 265 16.91 -0.14 -16.70
CA GLU A 265 16.72 0.28 -18.09
C GLU A 265 15.25 0.46 -18.43
N VAL A 266 14.95 1.33 -19.39
CA VAL A 266 13.62 1.45 -19.99
C VAL A 266 13.49 0.40 -21.07
N VAL A 267 12.59 -0.56 -20.87
CA VAL A 267 12.36 -1.65 -21.84
C VAL A 267 11.23 -1.34 -22.83
N GLU A 268 10.25 -0.54 -22.42
CA GLU A 268 9.16 -0.11 -23.29
C GLU A 268 8.68 1.29 -22.93
N ASN A 269 8.32 2.10 -23.95
CA ASN A 269 7.77 3.44 -23.81
C ASN A 269 6.65 3.63 -24.84
N ALA A 270 5.40 3.77 -24.39
CA ALA A 270 4.25 3.88 -25.27
C ALA A 270 3.15 4.75 -24.66
N GLU A 271 2.19 5.17 -25.50
CA GLU A 271 0.91 5.70 -25.05
C GLU A 271 0.18 4.64 -24.21
N THR A 272 -0.54 5.07 -23.17
CA THR A 272 -1.18 4.14 -22.23
C THR A 272 -2.10 3.14 -22.94
N VAL A 273 -2.96 3.59 -23.84
CA VAL A 273 -3.87 2.70 -24.59
C VAL A 273 -3.10 1.66 -25.39
N GLN A 274 -2.02 2.06 -26.06
CA GLN A 274 -1.19 1.17 -26.87
C GLN A 274 -0.50 0.12 -25.99
N LEU A 275 0.07 0.52 -24.86
CA LEU A 275 0.78 -0.40 -23.94
C LEU A 275 -0.15 -1.49 -23.42
N PHE A 276 -1.40 -1.13 -23.07
CA PHE A 276 -2.37 -2.10 -22.54
C PHE A 276 -2.96 -2.99 -23.63
N SER A 277 -3.18 -2.47 -24.85
CA SER A 277 -3.79 -3.26 -25.93
C SER A 277 -2.81 -4.10 -26.72
N ALA A 278 -1.57 -3.65 -26.91
CA ALA A 278 -0.57 -4.29 -27.75
C ALA A 278 0.86 -4.10 -27.22
N PRO A 279 1.16 -4.62 -26.01
CA PRO A 279 2.51 -4.54 -25.43
C PRO A 279 3.53 -5.28 -26.31
N GLN A 280 4.64 -4.63 -26.64
CA GLN A 280 5.65 -5.15 -27.57
C GLN A 280 6.69 -6.00 -26.85
N GLN A 281 7.07 -5.64 -25.64
CA GLN A 281 8.13 -6.33 -24.91
C GLN A 281 7.61 -7.54 -24.12
N PRO A 282 8.34 -8.66 -24.12
CA PRO A 282 7.96 -9.86 -23.35
C PRO A 282 7.74 -9.56 -21.87
N TYR A 283 8.62 -8.75 -21.26
CA TYR A 283 8.51 -8.36 -19.86
C TYR A 283 7.21 -7.55 -19.60
N THR A 284 6.86 -6.61 -20.47
CA THR A 284 5.61 -5.83 -20.33
C THR A 284 4.38 -6.72 -20.43
N ARG A 285 4.37 -7.68 -21.37
CA ARG A 285 3.28 -8.66 -21.48
C ARG A 285 3.12 -9.49 -20.22
N ALA A 286 4.23 -9.95 -19.71
CA ALA A 286 4.27 -10.75 -18.50
C ALA A 286 3.84 -9.93 -17.25
N LEU A 287 4.30 -8.68 -17.13
CA LEU A 287 3.90 -7.76 -16.07
C LEU A 287 2.38 -7.52 -16.10
N LEU A 288 1.81 -7.24 -17.28
CA LEU A 288 0.36 -7.02 -17.43
C LEU A 288 -0.46 -8.30 -17.16
N ALA A 289 0.04 -9.48 -17.54
CA ALA A 289 -0.62 -10.76 -17.28
C ALA A 289 -0.63 -11.13 -15.78
N ALA A 290 0.36 -10.68 -15.01
CA ALA A 290 0.46 -10.93 -13.57
C ALA A 290 -0.44 -9.99 -12.74
N VAL A 291 -0.94 -8.90 -13.33
CA VAL A 291 -1.79 -7.92 -12.62
C VAL A 291 -3.10 -8.59 -12.20
N PRO A 292 -3.45 -8.56 -10.90
CA PRO A 292 -4.76 -8.97 -10.45
C PRO A 292 -5.84 -8.04 -11.07
N ALA A 293 -6.72 -8.60 -11.87
CA ALA A 293 -7.82 -7.83 -12.47
C ALA A 293 -9.13 -8.24 -11.82
N LEU A 294 -9.84 -7.26 -11.26
CA LEU A 294 -11.19 -7.50 -10.71
C LEU A 294 -12.14 -7.96 -11.84
N GLY A 295 -12.89 -9.02 -11.59
CA GLY A 295 -13.76 -9.67 -12.57
C GLY A 295 -13.08 -10.74 -13.42
N ALA A 296 -11.77 -10.96 -13.26
CA ALA A 296 -11.05 -12.03 -13.97
C ALA A 296 -11.53 -13.45 -13.61
N MET A 297 -12.19 -13.58 -12.45
CA MET A 297 -12.73 -14.86 -11.96
C MET A 297 -14.24 -15.00 -12.21
N ARG A 298 -14.84 -14.14 -13.04
CA ARG A 298 -16.27 -14.16 -13.30
C ARG A 298 -16.73 -15.52 -13.86
N GLY A 299 -17.80 -16.07 -13.29
CA GLY A 299 -18.32 -17.40 -13.64
C GLY A 299 -17.49 -18.57 -13.14
N GLN A 300 -16.37 -18.34 -12.45
CA GLN A 300 -15.52 -19.40 -11.87
C GLN A 300 -15.87 -19.58 -10.40
N PRO A 301 -16.31 -20.75 -9.91
CA PRO A 301 -16.72 -20.92 -8.52
C PRO A 301 -15.54 -21.10 -7.55
N LEU A 302 -14.38 -21.57 -8.00
CA LEU A 302 -13.26 -21.97 -7.17
C LEU A 302 -12.06 -21.01 -7.29
N PRO A 303 -11.21 -20.90 -6.25
CA PRO A 303 -9.94 -20.20 -6.33
C PRO A 303 -9.05 -20.74 -7.43
N ALA A 304 -8.24 -19.87 -8.05
CA ALA A 304 -7.34 -20.27 -9.13
C ALA A 304 -5.99 -19.55 -9.02
N LYS A 305 -4.93 -20.24 -9.43
CA LYS A 305 -3.58 -19.69 -9.48
C LYS A 305 -3.46 -18.55 -10.48
N PHE A 306 -2.55 -17.62 -10.20
CA PHE A 306 -2.12 -16.61 -11.17
C PHE A 306 -1.21 -17.25 -12.24
N PRO A 307 -1.26 -16.79 -13.49
CA PRO A 307 -0.22 -17.09 -14.46
C PRO A 307 1.10 -16.45 -13.98
N LEU A 308 2.21 -17.17 -14.09
CA LEU A 308 3.53 -16.66 -13.71
C LEU A 308 4.31 -16.21 -14.95
N ILE A 309 5.15 -15.17 -14.76
CA ILE A 309 5.90 -14.50 -15.83
C ILE A 309 6.90 -15.45 -16.52
N ASP A 310 7.56 -16.32 -15.74
CA ASP A 310 8.66 -17.18 -16.22
C ASP A 310 8.26 -18.66 -16.36
N SER A 311 6.96 -18.99 -16.40
CA SER A 311 6.49 -20.37 -16.45
C SER A 311 5.65 -20.59 -17.70
N ASP A 312 6.11 -21.50 -18.57
CA ASP A 312 5.31 -22.05 -19.69
C ASP A 312 4.24 -23.04 -19.19
N GLU A 313 4.22 -23.34 -17.90
CA GLU A 313 3.24 -24.25 -17.30
C GLU A 313 1.88 -23.58 -17.21
N LYS A 314 0.88 -24.22 -17.78
CA LYS A 314 -0.51 -23.82 -17.56
C LYS A 314 -0.84 -24.04 -16.08
N PRO A 315 -1.52 -23.07 -15.42
CA PRO A 315 -1.99 -23.28 -14.07
C PRO A 315 -2.83 -24.55 -13.97
N ASP A 316 -2.64 -25.31 -12.89
CA ASP A 316 -3.48 -26.48 -12.57
C ASP A 316 -4.97 -26.12 -12.59
N GLU A 317 -5.82 -27.08 -12.96
CA GLU A 317 -7.27 -26.88 -12.85
C GLU A 317 -7.69 -26.56 -11.40
N PRO A 318 -8.60 -25.60 -11.20
CA PRO A 318 -9.10 -25.25 -9.88
C PRO A 318 -9.73 -26.48 -9.19
N GLN A 319 -9.33 -26.74 -7.94
CA GLN A 319 -9.83 -27.85 -7.14
C GLN A 319 -10.58 -27.33 -5.91
N ASN A 320 -11.67 -27.98 -5.57
CA ASN A 320 -12.36 -27.68 -4.31
C ASN A 320 -11.62 -28.37 -3.16
N THR A 321 -10.98 -27.57 -2.31
CA THR A 321 -10.24 -28.04 -1.13
C THR A 321 -11.07 -28.04 0.14
N VAL A 322 -12.27 -27.44 0.14
CA VAL A 322 -13.12 -27.26 1.32
C VAL A 322 -13.77 -28.56 1.75
N ARG A 323 -13.64 -28.89 3.02
CA ARG A 323 -14.24 -30.11 3.61
C ARG A 323 -15.55 -29.78 4.34
N HIS A 324 -16.63 -29.65 3.57
CA HIS A 324 -17.97 -29.43 4.13
C HIS A 324 -18.59 -30.67 4.79
N ASP A 325 -18.00 -31.86 4.60
CA ASP A 325 -18.37 -33.11 5.25
C ASP A 325 -17.98 -33.14 6.73
N GLN A 326 -17.18 -32.19 7.18
CA GLN A 326 -16.73 -32.03 8.57
C GLN A 326 -17.30 -30.76 9.19
N PRO A 327 -17.46 -30.70 10.52
CA PRO A 327 -17.86 -29.47 11.18
C PRO A 327 -16.80 -28.38 10.97
N PRO A 328 -17.19 -27.08 11.04
CA PRO A 328 -16.24 -25.98 10.92
C PRO A 328 -15.08 -26.13 11.90
N ILE A 329 -13.86 -25.95 11.41
CA ILE A 329 -12.64 -26.02 12.24
C ILE A 329 -12.56 -24.86 13.23
N LEU A 330 -13.08 -23.69 12.82
CA LEU A 330 -13.15 -22.50 13.66
C LEU A 330 -14.55 -21.92 13.58
N GLN A 331 -15.19 -21.66 14.74
CA GLN A 331 -16.49 -21.03 14.84
C GLN A 331 -16.37 -19.79 15.71
N VAL A 332 -16.82 -18.67 15.21
CA VAL A 332 -16.86 -17.39 15.91
C VAL A 332 -18.32 -16.96 16.06
N ARG A 333 -18.74 -16.60 17.25
CA ARG A 333 -20.11 -16.19 17.54
C ARG A 333 -20.12 -14.92 18.40
N ASN A 334 -20.73 -13.88 17.88
CA ASN A 334 -20.98 -12.60 18.55
C ASN A 334 -19.69 -12.00 19.18
N LEU A 335 -18.56 -12.09 18.46
CA LEU A 335 -17.28 -11.60 18.96
C LEU A 335 -17.30 -10.08 19.12
N VAL A 336 -16.87 -9.61 20.30
CA VAL A 336 -16.75 -8.18 20.64
C VAL A 336 -15.33 -7.89 21.13
N THR A 337 -14.66 -6.93 20.50
CA THR A 337 -13.35 -6.47 20.92
C THR A 337 -13.28 -4.95 20.87
N ARG A 338 -13.02 -4.33 22.01
CA ARG A 338 -13.04 -2.89 22.22
C ARG A 338 -11.77 -2.41 22.92
N PHE A 339 -11.36 -1.17 22.67
CA PHE A 339 -10.21 -0.55 23.32
C PHE A 339 -10.63 0.72 24.05
N ASP A 340 -10.30 0.84 25.34
CA ASP A 340 -10.58 2.00 26.14
C ASP A 340 -9.56 3.12 25.88
N ILE A 341 -10.05 4.32 25.58
CA ILE A 341 -9.24 5.54 25.49
C ILE A 341 -9.38 6.28 26.82
N ARG A 342 -8.24 6.45 27.49
CA ARG A 342 -8.16 7.14 28.79
C ARG A 342 -7.61 8.54 28.60
N SER A 343 -8.15 9.51 29.33
CA SER A 343 -7.68 10.90 29.29
C SER A 343 -7.83 11.62 30.64
N GLY A 344 -7.21 12.80 30.72
CA GLY A 344 -7.21 13.64 31.93
C GLY A 344 -6.25 13.17 33.02
N LEU A 345 -6.11 14.00 34.07
CA LEU A 345 -5.17 13.79 35.19
C LEU A 345 -5.43 12.50 35.98
N LEU A 346 -6.69 12.05 35.99
CA LEU A 346 -7.12 10.81 36.69
C LEU A 346 -7.12 9.56 35.81
N ASN A 347 -6.60 9.63 34.57
CA ASN A 347 -6.51 8.51 33.62
C ASN A 347 -7.85 7.75 33.48
N ARG A 348 -8.99 8.47 33.46
CA ARG A 348 -10.31 7.88 33.33
C ARG A 348 -10.62 7.52 31.89
N VAL A 349 -11.37 6.43 31.68
CA VAL A 349 -11.89 6.08 30.36
C VAL A 349 -12.89 7.14 29.93
N THR A 350 -12.65 7.80 28.80
CA THR A 350 -13.49 8.88 28.27
C THR A 350 -14.17 8.49 26.96
N ARG A 351 -13.51 7.64 26.17
CA ARG A 351 -14.00 7.14 24.88
C ARG A 351 -13.62 5.67 24.73
N ARG A 352 -14.22 5.04 23.73
CA ARG A 352 -13.97 3.64 23.41
C ARG A 352 -13.86 3.47 21.90
N VAL A 353 -12.89 2.69 21.45
CA VAL A 353 -12.80 2.23 20.05
C VAL A 353 -13.59 0.93 19.96
N HIS A 354 -14.64 0.93 19.14
CA HIS A 354 -15.44 -0.24 18.82
C HIS A 354 -14.83 -0.97 17.62
N ALA A 355 -13.76 -1.72 17.86
CA ALA A 355 -12.97 -2.32 16.79
C ALA A 355 -13.64 -3.55 16.18
N VAL A 356 -14.32 -4.36 16.99
CA VAL A 356 -15.10 -5.52 16.55
C VAL A 356 -16.40 -5.57 17.35
N GLU A 357 -17.51 -5.61 16.66
CA GLU A 357 -18.85 -5.57 17.26
C GLU A 357 -19.74 -6.68 16.68
N ASN A 358 -20.01 -7.69 17.51
CA ASN A 358 -21.00 -8.74 17.26
C ASN A 358 -20.77 -9.53 15.95
N ILE A 359 -19.50 -9.86 15.59
CA ILE A 359 -19.24 -10.63 14.38
C ILE A 359 -19.37 -12.13 14.61
N SER A 360 -19.91 -12.83 13.60
CA SER A 360 -20.10 -14.28 13.61
C SER A 360 -19.74 -14.86 12.24
N PHE A 361 -18.94 -15.93 12.23
CA PHE A 361 -18.58 -16.67 11.01
C PHE A 361 -18.07 -18.06 11.35
N ASP A 362 -18.08 -18.94 10.36
CA ASP A 362 -17.49 -20.26 10.37
C ASP A 362 -16.36 -20.35 9.35
N LEU A 363 -15.33 -21.12 9.66
CA LEU A 363 -14.22 -21.44 8.76
C LEU A 363 -14.07 -22.97 8.72
N TYR A 364 -14.04 -23.53 7.50
CA TYR A 364 -13.90 -24.96 7.28
C TYR A 364 -12.46 -25.36 6.96
N ALA A 365 -12.10 -26.62 7.21
CA ALA A 365 -10.79 -27.13 6.80
C ALA A 365 -10.61 -27.05 5.28
N GLY A 366 -9.44 -26.60 4.83
CA GLY A 366 -9.16 -26.37 3.42
C GLY A 366 -9.86 -25.16 2.78
N GLU A 367 -10.58 -24.34 3.58
CA GLU A 367 -11.23 -23.13 3.12
C GLU A 367 -10.31 -21.91 3.21
N THR A 368 -10.43 -20.98 2.27
CA THR A 368 -9.99 -19.59 2.42
C THR A 368 -11.22 -18.71 2.59
N LEU A 369 -11.44 -18.20 3.82
CA LEU A 369 -12.38 -17.12 4.09
C LEU A 369 -11.62 -15.80 4.04
N ALA A 370 -11.97 -14.93 3.09
CA ALA A 370 -11.40 -13.60 3.05
C ALA A 370 -12.19 -12.62 3.92
N LEU A 371 -11.46 -11.79 4.68
CA LEU A 371 -12.02 -10.70 5.48
C LEU A 371 -11.56 -9.39 4.87
N VAL A 372 -12.48 -8.64 4.27
CA VAL A 372 -12.19 -7.43 3.49
C VAL A 372 -12.90 -6.20 4.06
N GLY A 373 -12.43 -5.01 3.70
CA GLY A 373 -12.97 -3.74 4.13
C GLY A 373 -11.86 -2.71 4.28
N GLU A 374 -12.21 -1.47 4.57
CA GLU A 374 -11.25 -0.38 4.70
C GLU A 374 -10.41 -0.48 5.98
N SER A 375 -9.29 0.26 6.00
CA SER A 375 -8.39 0.30 7.14
C SER A 375 -9.10 0.79 8.41
N GLY A 376 -8.80 0.15 9.54
CA GLY A 376 -9.46 0.48 10.82
C GLY A 376 -10.86 -0.10 10.99
N CYS A 377 -11.44 -0.86 10.03
CA CYS A 377 -12.75 -1.50 10.20
C CYS A 377 -12.74 -2.73 11.12
N GLY A 378 -11.57 -3.17 11.63
CA GLY A 378 -11.46 -4.23 12.64
C GLY A 378 -10.89 -5.57 12.16
N LYS A 379 -10.48 -5.73 10.90
CA LYS A 379 -9.96 -6.98 10.32
C LYS A 379 -8.80 -7.59 11.12
N SER A 380 -7.72 -6.85 11.28
CA SER A 380 -6.52 -7.30 12.02
C SER A 380 -6.83 -7.53 13.51
N THR A 381 -7.74 -6.72 14.10
CA THR A 381 -8.22 -6.93 15.47
C THR A 381 -8.96 -8.24 15.60
N THR A 382 -9.80 -8.59 14.62
CA THR A 382 -10.47 -9.90 14.57
C THR A 382 -9.46 -11.03 14.58
N GLY A 383 -8.47 -11.03 13.68
CA GLY A 383 -7.42 -12.04 13.63
C GLY A 383 -6.63 -12.18 14.94
N ARG A 384 -6.25 -11.07 15.54
CA ARG A 384 -5.52 -11.05 16.83
C ARG A 384 -6.37 -11.54 18.00
N SER A 385 -7.69 -11.30 17.98
CA SER A 385 -8.61 -11.80 19.01
C SER A 385 -8.74 -13.31 18.96
N LEU A 386 -8.70 -13.94 17.77
CA LEU A 386 -8.76 -15.40 17.62
C LEU A 386 -7.58 -16.11 18.29
N LEU A 387 -6.39 -15.50 18.33
CA LEU A 387 -5.20 -16.02 19.01
C LEU A 387 -5.05 -15.51 20.45
N LYS A 388 -6.06 -14.78 20.96
CA LYS A 388 -5.98 -14.12 22.28
C LYS A 388 -4.71 -13.26 22.43
N LEU A 389 -4.27 -12.61 21.35
CA LEU A 389 -3.27 -11.55 21.40
C LEU A 389 -3.89 -10.24 21.88
N VAL A 390 -5.19 -10.08 21.67
CA VAL A 390 -6.04 -9.00 22.18
C VAL A 390 -7.20 -9.65 22.93
N ALA A 391 -7.55 -9.09 24.08
CA ALA A 391 -8.66 -9.56 24.89
C ALA A 391 -9.99 -9.13 24.27
N SER A 392 -10.90 -10.07 24.03
CA SER A 392 -12.29 -9.81 23.66
C SER A 392 -13.18 -9.68 24.88
N GLN A 393 -14.16 -8.77 24.81
CA GLN A 393 -15.10 -8.51 25.90
C GLN A 393 -16.38 -9.34 25.80
N GLY A 394 -16.69 -9.92 24.63
CA GLY A 394 -17.90 -10.70 24.40
C GLY A 394 -17.73 -11.75 23.32
N GLY A 395 -18.72 -12.62 23.22
CA GLY A 395 -18.81 -13.67 22.22
C GLY A 395 -18.11 -14.98 22.62
N SER A 396 -18.12 -15.93 21.70
CA SER A 396 -17.44 -17.22 21.87
C SER A 396 -16.64 -17.57 20.61
N ILE A 397 -15.47 -18.17 20.84
CA ILE A 397 -14.61 -18.72 19.80
C ILE A 397 -14.43 -20.20 20.13
N THR A 398 -14.76 -21.06 19.14
CA THR A 398 -14.62 -22.52 19.25
C THR A 398 -13.65 -22.99 18.16
N PHE A 399 -12.64 -23.76 18.54
CA PHE A 399 -11.67 -24.36 17.64
C PHE A 399 -11.68 -25.88 17.82
N ASN A 400 -11.84 -26.66 16.75
CA ASN A 400 -12.00 -28.11 16.78
C ASN A 400 -13.04 -28.59 17.82
N GLY A 401 -14.19 -27.90 17.93
CA GLY A 401 -15.23 -28.21 18.91
C GLY A 401 -14.94 -27.77 20.35
N GLN A 402 -13.75 -27.25 20.65
CA GLN A 402 -13.38 -26.76 21.98
C GLN A 402 -13.50 -25.23 22.06
N ARG A 403 -14.21 -24.72 23.06
CA ARG A 403 -14.26 -23.28 23.35
C ARG A 403 -12.89 -22.80 23.86
N ILE A 404 -12.37 -21.73 23.24
CA ILE A 404 -11.01 -21.24 23.50
C ILE A 404 -10.96 -19.97 24.36
N ASN A 405 -12.10 -19.34 24.63
CA ASN A 405 -12.15 -18.06 25.35
C ASN A 405 -11.47 -18.13 26.72
N ASP A 406 -11.62 -19.25 27.42
CA ASP A 406 -11.16 -19.42 28.79
C ASP A 406 -9.75 -20.07 28.88
N LEU A 407 -9.15 -20.41 27.73
CA LEU A 407 -7.82 -21.04 27.70
C LEU A 407 -6.74 -20.08 28.20
N SER A 408 -5.82 -20.60 29.00
CA SER A 408 -4.64 -19.90 29.51
C SER A 408 -3.45 -20.86 29.65
N GLY A 409 -2.27 -20.32 29.88
CA GLY A 409 -1.07 -21.12 30.12
C GLY A 409 -0.78 -22.17 29.04
N PRO A 410 -0.54 -23.44 29.41
CA PRO A 410 -0.16 -24.51 28.48
C PRO A 410 -1.24 -24.80 27.41
N ALA A 411 -2.52 -24.70 27.76
CA ALA A 411 -3.63 -24.95 26.84
C ALA A 411 -3.68 -23.88 25.74
N LEU A 412 -3.42 -22.62 26.08
CA LEU A 412 -3.30 -21.53 25.10
C LEU A 412 -2.05 -21.70 24.22
N ALA A 413 -0.93 -22.16 24.80
CA ALA A 413 0.27 -22.47 24.04
C ALA A 413 0.02 -23.58 23.01
N HIS A 414 -0.77 -24.60 23.38
CA HIS A 414 -1.15 -25.67 22.46
C HIS A 414 -2.04 -25.16 21.33
N LEU A 415 -3.04 -24.32 21.62
CA LEU A 415 -3.87 -23.68 20.61
C LEU A 415 -3.01 -22.91 19.59
N ARG A 416 -2.00 -22.17 20.06
CA ARG A 416 -1.09 -21.38 19.22
C ARG A 416 -0.15 -22.21 18.35
N ARG A 417 -0.09 -23.54 18.53
CA ARG A 417 0.55 -24.45 17.56
C ARG A 417 -0.35 -24.68 16.36
N ASP A 418 -1.64 -24.89 16.60
CA ASP A 418 -2.62 -25.26 15.58
C ASP A 418 -3.12 -24.06 14.78
N ILE A 419 -3.08 -22.85 15.37
CA ILE A 419 -3.43 -21.58 14.70
C ILE A 419 -2.19 -20.70 14.64
N GLN A 420 -1.74 -20.35 13.45
CA GLN A 420 -0.58 -19.50 13.22
C GLN A 420 -0.97 -18.17 12.59
N PHE A 421 -0.11 -17.17 12.73
CA PHE A 421 -0.34 -15.82 12.25
C PHE A 421 0.83 -15.36 11.35
N ILE A 422 0.50 -14.86 10.15
CA ILE A 422 1.42 -14.17 9.27
C ILE A 422 1.08 -12.68 9.36
N PHE A 423 1.98 -11.89 9.94
CA PHE A 423 1.79 -10.46 10.17
C PHE A 423 2.02 -9.65 8.89
N GLN A 424 1.42 -8.46 8.86
CA GLN A 424 1.45 -7.51 7.74
C GLN A 424 2.88 -7.09 7.33
N ASP A 425 3.76 -6.85 8.31
CA ASP A 425 5.13 -6.40 8.06
C ASP A 425 6.13 -7.53 8.27
N PRO A 426 6.73 -8.08 7.21
CA PRO A 426 7.74 -9.13 7.33
C PRO A 426 9.05 -8.64 7.95
N TYR A 427 9.36 -7.32 7.90
CA TYR A 427 10.53 -6.74 8.55
C TYR A 427 10.38 -6.74 10.06
N ALA A 428 9.26 -6.23 10.56
CA ALA A 428 8.97 -6.21 11.99
C ALA A 428 8.73 -7.60 12.58
N SER A 429 8.43 -8.58 11.73
CA SER A 429 8.12 -9.96 12.15
C SER A 429 9.36 -10.82 12.41
N LEU A 430 10.53 -10.42 11.93
CA LEU A 430 11.79 -11.15 12.06
C LEU A 430 12.78 -10.35 12.90
N ASP A 431 13.40 -10.98 13.92
CA ASP A 431 14.49 -10.32 14.66
C ASP A 431 15.74 -10.24 13.75
N PRO A 432 16.23 -9.01 13.42
CA PRO A 432 17.37 -8.85 12.52
C PRO A 432 18.70 -9.41 13.05
N ARG A 433 18.77 -9.73 14.34
CA ARG A 433 19.95 -10.31 15.00
C ARG A 433 19.99 -11.85 14.94
N LEU A 434 18.89 -12.48 14.55
CA LEU A 434 18.77 -13.93 14.45
C LEU A 434 18.83 -14.37 12.99
N THR A 435 19.46 -15.54 12.76
CA THR A 435 19.45 -16.12 11.41
C THR A 435 18.05 -16.59 11.03
N VAL A 436 17.78 -16.63 9.74
CA VAL A 436 16.52 -17.12 9.18
C VAL A 436 16.21 -18.55 9.64
N GLY A 437 17.21 -19.42 9.62
CA GLY A 437 17.03 -20.80 10.08
C GLY A 437 16.64 -20.88 11.56
N PHE A 438 17.22 -20.04 12.42
CA PHE A 438 16.83 -19.99 13.82
C PHE A 438 15.40 -19.46 13.99
N SER A 439 15.02 -18.40 13.26
CA SER A 439 13.67 -17.83 13.33
C SER A 439 12.57 -18.83 12.93
N ILE A 440 12.85 -19.72 11.96
CA ILE A 440 11.93 -20.80 11.58
C ILE A 440 11.96 -21.95 12.59
N MET A 441 13.13 -22.25 13.16
CA MET A 441 13.33 -23.36 14.10
C MET A 441 12.79 -23.06 15.51
N GLU A 442 12.83 -21.81 15.94
CA GLU A 442 12.45 -21.37 17.29
C GLU A 442 11.09 -21.94 17.76
N PRO A 443 9.99 -21.85 16.97
CA PRO A 443 8.70 -22.43 17.37
C PRO A 443 8.78 -23.93 17.65
N LEU A 444 9.54 -24.68 16.86
CA LEU A 444 9.71 -26.13 17.04
C LEU A 444 10.38 -26.45 18.38
N LEU A 445 11.38 -25.66 18.78
CA LEU A 445 12.11 -25.83 20.03
C LEU A 445 11.28 -25.38 21.25
N VAL A 446 10.64 -24.20 21.16
CA VAL A 446 9.81 -23.62 22.23
C VAL A 446 8.65 -24.55 22.56
N HIS A 447 7.99 -25.09 21.57
CA HIS A 447 6.87 -26.02 21.72
C HIS A 447 7.33 -27.47 21.93
N LYS A 448 8.64 -27.76 21.97
CA LYS A 448 9.23 -29.09 22.18
C LYS A 448 8.66 -30.13 21.21
N VAL A 449 8.47 -29.76 19.94
CA VAL A 449 7.90 -30.65 18.93
C VAL A 449 8.87 -31.72 18.51
N MET A 450 10.15 -31.36 18.39
CA MET A 450 11.23 -32.26 17.97
C MET A 450 12.60 -31.80 18.53
N PRO A 451 13.60 -32.67 18.59
CA PRO A 451 14.96 -32.30 18.99
C PRO A 451 15.61 -31.40 17.90
N ARG A 452 16.62 -30.62 18.32
CA ARG A 452 17.27 -29.61 17.48
C ARG A 452 17.73 -30.12 16.10
N ARG A 453 18.34 -31.31 16.07
CA ARG A 453 18.85 -31.92 14.84
C ARG A 453 17.74 -32.17 13.81
N GLU A 454 16.59 -32.66 14.28
CA GLU A 454 15.41 -32.86 13.42
C GLU A 454 14.79 -31.54 13.01
N ALA A 455 14.79 -30.54 13.91
CA ALA A 455 14.31 -29.21 13.63
C ALA A 455 15.14 -28.52 12.53
N GLU A 456 16.48 -28.72 12.49
CA GLU A 456 17.35 -28.22 11.43
C GLU A 456 16.99 -28.85 10.06
N GLN A 457 16.69 -30.14 10.02
CA GLN A 457 16.23 -30.81 8.80
C GLN A 457 14.85 -30.30 8.36
N ARG A 458 13.95 -30.07 9.32
CA ARG A 458 12.63 -29.50 9.08
C ARG A 458 12.73 -28.07 8.50
N VAL A 459 13.65 -27.25 9.00
CA VAL A 459 13.92 -25.90 8.48
C VAL A 459 14.39 -25.95 7.03
N ALA A 460 15.33 -26.85 6.69
CA ALA A 460 15.80 -27.02 5.31
C ALA A 460 14.64 -27.37 4.36
N TRP A 461 13.82 -28.33 4.76
CA TRP A 461 12.64 -28.74 4.00
C TRP A 461 11.61 -27.61 3.85
N LEU A 462 11.36 -26.81 4.91
CA LEU A 462 10.45 -25.67 4.86
C LEU A 462 10.95 -24.58 3.90
N LEU A 463 12.25 -24.30 3.90
CA LEU A 463 12.85 -23.34 2.97
C LEU A 463 12.65 -23.79 1.52
N GLU A 464 12.88 -25.07 1.20
CA GLU A 464 12.61 -25.61 -0.14
C GLU A 464 11.13 -25.51 -0.51
N LYS A 465 10.21 -25.81 0.41
CA LYS A 465 8.75 -25.70 0.18
C LYS A 465 8.30 -24.29 -0.17
N VAL A 466 8.96 -23.26 0.38
CA VAL A 466 8.65 -21.87 0.04
C VAL A 466 9.51 -21.33 -1.12
N GLY A 467 10.27 -22.19 -1.81
CA GLY A 467 11.09 -21.82 -2.96
C GLY A 467 12.36 -21.06 -2.60
N LEU A 468 12.94 -21.34 -1.43
CA LEU A 468 14.23 -20.83 -0.97
C LEU A 468 15.25 -21.99 -0.86
N LEU A 469 16.54 -21.65 -0.88
CA LEU A 469 17.60 -22.64 -0.75
C LEU A 469 17.83 -22.99 0.75
N PRO A 470 18.13 -24.27 1.10
CA PRO A 470 18.43 -24.68 2.48
C PRO A 470 19.57 -23.90 3.12
N GLU A 471 20.60 -23.54 2.35
CA GLU A 471 21.74 -22.73 2.78
C GLU A 471 21.36 -21.30 3.23
N HIS A 472 20.21 -20.79 2.80
CA HIS A 472 19.65 -19.52 3.26
C HIS A 472 19.35 -19.50 4.77
N ALA A 473 19.25 -20.67 5.42
CA ALA A 473 19.08 -20.79 6.86
C ALA A 473 20.17 -20.06 7.68
N ARG A 474 21.38 -19.89 7.12
CA ARG A 474 22.51 -19.26 7.79
C ARG A 474 22.56 -17.74 7.66
N ARG A 475 21.75 -17.17 6.76
CA ARG A 475 21.69 -15.74 6.48
C ARG A 475 20.78 -15.01 7.45
N TYR A 476 20.95 -13.69 7.51
CA TYR A 476 20.14 -12.79 8.33
C TYR A 476 19.01 -12.15 7.52
N PRO A 477 17.90 -11.72 8.16
CA PRO A 477 16.76 -11.14 7.47
C PRO A 477 17.09 -9.96 6.53
N HIS A 478 18.07 -9.12 6.88
CA HIS A 478 18.46 -7.96 6.08
C HIS A 478 19.13 -8.32 4.74
N GLU A 479 19.58 -9.57 4.56
CA GLU A 479 20.19 -10.04 3.32
C GLU A 479 19.16 -10.52 2.28
N PHE A 480 17.86 -10.41 2.58
CA PHE A 480 16.77 -10.89 1.73
C PHE A 480 15.89 -9.76 1.21
N SER A 481 15.32 -9.95 0.01
CA SER A 481 14.26 -9.07 -0.50
C SER A 481 12.96 -9.17 0.31
N GLY A 482 12.05 -8.21 0.14
CA GLY A 482 10.74 -8.23 0.81
C GLY A 482 9.97 -9.52 0.55
N GLY A 483 9.88 -9.97 -0.71
CA GLY A 483 9.22 -11.22 -1.07
C GLY A 483 9.89 -12.47 -0.48
N GLN A 484 11.22 -12.51 -0.42
CA GLN A 484 11.94 -13.60 0.23
C GLN A 484 11.69 -13.62 1.73
N ARG A 485 11.64 -12.46 2.41
CA ARG A 485 11.27 -12.38 3.83
C ARG A 485 9.84 -12.85 4.07
N GLN A 486 8.91 -12.52 3.18
CA GLN A 486 7.54 -13.03 3.26
C GLN A 486 7.49 -14.55 3.18
N ARG A 487 8.25 -15.16 2.27
CA ARG A 487 8.40 -16.62 2.19
C ARG A 487 8.96 -17.22 3.47
N ILE A 488 9.92 -16.54 4.12
CA ILE A 488 10.48 -16.94 5.42
C ILE A 488 9.40 -16.88 6.54
N CYS A 489 8.58 -15.83 6.56
CA CYS A 489 7.46 -15.71 7.50
C CYS A 489 6.41 -16.82 7.29
N ILE A 490 6.13 -17.19 6.03
CA ILE A 490 5.27 -18.34 5.70
C ILE A 490 5.91 -19.64 6.18
N ALA A 491 7.19 -19.89 5.90
CA ALA A 491 7.93 -21.07 6.39
C ALA A 491 7.87 -21.19 7.91
N ARG A 492 8.05 -20.07 8.63
CA ARG A 492 7.93 -20.03 10.10
C ARG A 492 6.52 -20.40 10.57
N ALA A 493 5.49 -19.86 9.94
CA ALA A 493 4.11 -20.19 10.27
C ALA A 493 3.79 -21.67 10.04
N LEU A 494 4.36 -22.28 9.00
CA LEU A 494 4.19 -23.70 8.67
C LEU A 494 5.01 -24.65 9.55
N ALA A 495 5.96 -24.16 10.32
CA ALA A 495 6.88 -25.00 11.09
C ALA A 495 6.14 -25.99 12.00
N LEU A 496 5.04 -25.55 12.62
CA LEU A 496 4.24 -26.33 13.55
C LEU A 496 3.12 -27.16 12.92
N ASN A 497 3.02 -27.24 11.59
CA ASN A 497 1.92 -27.88 10.86
C ASN A 497 0.53 -27.36 11.29
N PRO A 498 0.27 -26.06 11.19
CA PRO A 498 -0.98 -25.47 11.65
C PRO A 498 -2.17 -25.97 10.86
N LYS A 499 -3.32 -26.01 11.51
CA LYS A 499 -4.62 -26.29 10.86
C LYS A 499 -5.26 -25.02 10.31
N VAL A 500 -5.00 -23.87 10.94
CA VAL A 500 -5.50 -22.56 10.54
C VAL A 500 -4.33 -21.58 10.46
N VAL A 501 -4.27 -20.80 9.40
CA VAL A 501 -3.34 -19.69 9.23
C VAL A 501 -4.14 -18.40 9.03
N ILE A 502 -3.89 -17.42 9.88
CA ILE A 502 -4.41 -16.07 9.75
C ILE A 502 -3.34 -15.25 9.00
N ALA A 503 -3.66 -14.83 7.78
CA ALA A 503 -2.76 -14.05 6.92
C ALA A 503 -3.26 -12.60 6.89
N ASP A 504 -2.61 -11.73 7.68
CA ASP A 504 -2.99 -10.33 7.85
C ASP A 504 -2.19 -9.45 6.88
N GLU A 505 -2.83 -9.02 5.79
CA GLU A 505 -2.24 -8.20 4.70
C GLU A 505 -0.87 -8.70 4.21
N SER A 506 -0.72 -10.03 4.18
CA SER A 506 0.56 -10.71 3.98
C SER A 506 1.19 -10.52 2.60
N VAL A 507 0.51 -9.91 1.64
CA VAL A 507 0.99 -9.68 0.27
C VAL A 507 0.88 -8.23 -0.20
N SER A 508 0.33 -7.33 0.61
CA SER A 508 0.01 -5.96 0.20
C SER A 508 1.22 -5.07 -0.12
N ALA A 509 2.38 -5.36 0.48
CA ALA A 509 3.62 -4.61 0.29
C ALA A 509 4.56 -5.24 -0.75
N LEU A 510 4.07 -6.21 -1.54
CA LEU A 510 4.87 -6.94 -2.51
C LEU A 510 4.55 -6.50 -3.93
N ASP A 511 5.56 -6.54 -4.80
CA ASP A 511 5.36 -6.35 -6.23
C ASP A 511 4.41 -7.42 -6.81
N VAL A 512 3.71 -7.05 -7.86
CA VAL A 512 2.64 -7.86 -8.47
C VAL A 512 3.09 -9.28 -8.81
N SER A 513 4.28 -9.47 -9.37
CA SER A 513 4.78 -10.81 -9.71
C SER A 513 5.12 -11.64 -8.48
N ILE A 514 5.70 -11.03 -7.44
CA ILE A 514 5.97 -11.70 -6.17
C ILE A 514 4.67 -12.03 -5.43
N GLN A 515 3.71 -11.12 -5.46
CA GLN A 515 2.37 -11.31 -4.91
C GLN A 515 1.69 -12.54 -5.54
N ALA A 516 1.70 -12.64 -6.88
CA ALA A 516 1.17 -13.78 -7.62
C ALA A 516 1.84 -15.11 -7.20
N GLN A 517 3.17 -15.12 -7.06
CA GLN A 517 3.92 -16.29 -6.61
C GLN A 517 3.56 -16.71 -5.18
N ILE A 518 3.40 -15.74 -4.25
CA ILE A 518 3.02 -16.03 -2.86
C ILE A 518 1.60 -16.58 -2.78
N ILE A 519 0.66 -16.01 -3.54
CA ILE A 519 -0.72 -16.51 -3.59
C ILE A 519 -0.77 -17.93 -4.14
N ASN A 520 -0.04 -18.21 -5.24
CA ASN A 520 0.06 -19.55 -5.79
C ASN A 520 0.65 -20.53 -4.78
N LEU A 521 1.71 -20.14 -4.06
CA LEU A 521 2.28 -20.92 -2.96
C LEU A 521 1.24 -21.22 -1.87
N MET A 522 0.45 -20.23 -1.45
CA MET A 522 -0.58 -20.44 -0.42
C MET A 522 -1.66 -21.44 -0.89
N LEU A 523 -2.08 -21.37 -2.16
CA LEU A 523 -3.02 -22.33 -2.75
C LEU A 523 -2.43 -23.75 -2.80
N ASP A 524 -1.15 -23.90 -3.13
CA ASP A 524 -0.46 -25.20 -3.13
C ASP A 524 -0.37 -25.79 -1.72
N LEU A 525 0.00 -24.97 -0.74
CA LEU A 525 0.07 -25.37 0.66
C LEU A 525 -1.30 -25.74 1.22
N GLN A 526 -2.36 -25.03 0.82
CA GLN A 526 -3.73 -25.35 1.17
C GLN A 526 -4.13 -26.74 0.63
N ARG A 527 -3.84 -26.99 -0.64
CA ARG A 527 -4.12 -28.28 -1.30
C ARG A 527 -3.34 -29.44 -0.66
N GLU A 528 -2.04 -29.22 -0.38
CA GLU A 528 -1.15 -30.26 0.16
C GLU A 528 -1.45 -30.58 1.62
N PHE A 529 -1.70 -29.56 2.46
CA PHE A 529 -1.82 -29.75 3.91
C PHE A 529 -3.25 -29.61 4.45
N GLY A 530 -4.22 -29.22 3.63
CA GLY A 530 -5.60 -28.98 4.06
C GLY A 530 -5.76 -27.80 5.00
N ILE A 531 -4.84 -26.82 4.94
CA ILE A 531 -4.84 -25.63 5.80
C ILE A 531 -6.04 -24.76 5.50
N ALA A 532 -6.72 -24.31 6.55
CA ALA A 532 -7.72 -23.26 6.43
C ALA A 532 -7.06 -21.88 6.57
N PHE A 533 -7.39 -20.95 5.68
CA PHE A 533 -6.90 -19.57 5.73
C PHE A 533 -8.00 -18.59 6.12
N LEU A 534 -7.72 -17.76 7.12
CA LEU A 534 -8.41 -16.49 7.30
C LEU A 534 -7.53 -15.42 6.62
N PHE A 535 -7.92 -15.02 5.41
CA PHE A 535 -7.13 -14.12 4.57
C PHE A 535 -7.65 -12.69 4.71
N ILE A 536 -6.88 -11.82 5.36
CA ILE A 536 -7.22 -10.42 5.57
C ILE A 536 -6.52 -9.58 4.51
N SER A 537 -7.28 -8.84 3.72
CA SER A 537 -6.73 -7.97 2.66
C SER A 537 -7.67 -6.80 2.36
N HIS A 538 -7.10 -5.75 1.80
CA HIS A 538 -7.83 -4.65 1.17
C HIS A 538 -7.77 -4.73 -0.38
N ASP A 539 -6.94 -5.62 -0.94
CA ASP A 539 -6.85 -5.84 -2.38
C ASP A 539 -7.94 -6.82 -2.84
N MET A 540 -9.00 -6.26 -3.42
CA MET A 540 -10.18 -7.01 -3.84
C MET A 540 -9.87 -7.97 -5.01
N ALA A 541 -8.95 -7.63 -5.90
CA ALA A 541 -8.62 -8.47 -7.04
C ALA A 541 -7.84 -9.73 -6.61
N VAL A 542 -6.96 -9.59 -5.61
CA VAL A 542 -6.29 -10.73 -4.97
C VAL A 542 -7.30 -11.60 -4.22
N VAL A 543 -8.20 -10.98 -3.46
CA VAL A 543 -9.25 -11.69 -2.72
C VAL A 543 -10.14 -12.47 -3.66
N GLU A 544 -10.54 -11.89 -4.79
CA GLU A 544 -11.32 -12.59 -5.81
C GLU A 544 -10.61 -13.87 -6.30
N ARG A 545 -9.29 -13.89 -6.33
CA ARG A 545 -8.48 -15.00 -6.84
C ARG A 545 -8.31 -16.14 -5.85
N ILE A 546 -8.07 -15.83 -4.57
CA ILE A 546 -7.68 -16.82 -3.54
C ILE A 546 -8.86 -17.35 -2.72
N SER A 547 -9.97 -16.61 -2.61
CA SER A 547 -11.02 -16.92 -1.63
C SER A 547 -12.08 -17.88 -2.14
N HIS A 548 -12.60 -18.71 -1.23
CA HIS A 548 -13.82 -19.51 -1.41
C HIS A 548 -15.06 -18.70 -0.99
N ARG A 549 -14.94 -18.01 0.17
CA ARG A 549 -15.97 -17.12 0.71
C ARG A 549 -15.36 -15.80 1.12
N VAL A 550 -16.18 -14.77 1.14
CA VAL A 550 -15.78 -13.40 1.49
C VAL A 550 -16.72 -12.85 2.55
N ALA A 551 -16.14 -12.20 3.57
CA ALA A 551 -16.85 -11.42 4.57
C ALA A 551 -16.40 -9.97 4.50
N VAL A 552 -17.32 -9.05 4.25
CA VAL A 552 -17.07 -7.62 4.14
C VAL A 552 -17.33 -6.97 5.49
N MET A 553 -16.29 -6.31 6.04
CA MET A 553 -16.37 -5.61 7.32
C MET A 553 -16.51 -4.10 7.13
N TYR A 554 -17.40 -3.51 7.91
CA TYR A 554 -17.61 -2.07 8.01
C TYR A 554 -17.86 -1.67 9.46
N LEU A 555 -17.11 -0.71 9.99
CA LEU A 555 -17.23 -0.20 11.37
C LEU A 555 -17.32 -1.30 12.44
N GLY A 556 -16.46 -2.30 12.36
CA GLY A 556 -16.38 -3.39 13.32
C GLY A 556 -17.37 -4.53 13.11
N GLN A 557 -18.24 -4.46 12.11
CA GLN A 557 -19.29 -5.45 11.86
C GLN A 557 -19.16 -6.08 10.48
N ILE A 558 -19.60 -7.33 10.32
CA ILE A 558 -19.75 -7.94 9.00
C ILE A 558 -21.08 -7.46 8.41
N VAL A 559 -21.03 -6.81 7.25
CA VAL A 559 -22.21 -6.25 6.57
C VAL A 559 -22.67 -7.10 5.39
N GLU A 560 -21.77 -7.89 4.81
CA GLU A 560 -22.09 -8.85 3.76
C GLU A 560 -21.13 -10.04 3.85
N MET A 561 -21.64 -11.27 3.69
CA MET A 561 -20.82 -12.48 3.70
C MET A 561 -21.45 -13.54 2.80
N GLY A 562 -20.65 -14.16 1.96
CA GLY A 562 -21.15 -15.22 1.08
C GLY A 562 -20.06 -15.92 0.25
N PRO A 563 -20.46 -16.84 -0.63
CA PRO A 563 -19.57 -17.37 -1.65
C PRO A 563 -18.92 -16.23 -2.43
N ARG A 564 -17.63 -16.38 -2.75
CA ARG A 564 -16.88 -15.36 -3.50
C ARG A 564 -17.66 -14.85 -4.72
N GLN A 565 -18.20 -15.75 -5.52
CA GLN A 565 -18.97 -15.40 -6.71
C GLN A 565 -20.17 -14.50 -6.39
N ALA A 566 -20.93 -14.80 -5.33
CA ALA A 566 -22.09 -13.99 -4.95
C ALA A 566 -21.71 -12.57 -4.52
N VAL A 567 -20.65 -12.43 -3.70
CA VAL A 567 -20.22 -11.12 -3.18
C VAL A 567 -19.59 -10.27 -4.28
N PHE A 568 -18.80 -10.85 -5.21
CA PHE A 568 -18.12 -10.09 -6.28
C PHE A 568 -19.00 -9.81 -7.50
N GLU A 569 -19.83 -10.78 -7.92
CA GLU A 569 -20.63 -10.63 -9.13
C GLU A 569 -22.00 -9.96 -8.85
N HIS A 570 -22.53 -10.14 -7.62
CA HIS A 570 -23.83 -9.65 -7.21
C HIS A 570 -23.82 -9.02 -5.80
N PRO A 571 -22.95 -8.02 -5.53
CA PRO A 571 -22.89 -7.37 -4.22
C PRO A 571 -24.23 -6.72 -3.88
N GLN A 572 -24.75 -6.98 -2.69
CA GLN A 572 -26.07 -6.50 -2.26
C GLN A 572 -25.98 -5.32 -1.30
N HIS A 573 -24.94 -5.31 -0.43
CA HIS A 573 -24.79 -4.21 0.52
C HIS A 573 -24.19 -2.96 -0.18
N PRO A 574 -24.77 -1.75 -0.01
CA PRO A 574 -24.25 -0.53 -0.65
C PRO A 574 -22.78 -0.24 -0.38
N TYR A 575 -22.30 -0.55 0.84
CA TYR A 575 -20.88 -0.42 1.14
C TYR A 575 -20.02 -1.36 0.28
N THR A 576 -20.46 -2.63 0.10
CA THR A 576 -19.75 -3.58 -0.77
C THR A 576 -19.71 -3.09 -2.22
N GLN A 577 -20.84 -2.57 -2.73
CA GLN A 577 -20.91 -2.00 -4.08
C GLN A 577 -19.95 -0.82 -4.24
N LYS A 578 -19.89 0.08 -3.26
CA LYS A 578 -18.97 1.22 -3.25
C LYS A 578 -17.52 0.79 -3.18
N LEU A 579 -17.22 -0.20 -2.33
CA LEU A 579 -15.86 -0.76 -2.20
C LEU A 579 -15.39 -1.35 -3.54
N MET A 580 -16.24 -2.12 -4.23
CA MET A 580 -15.96 -2.68 -5.55
C MET A 580 -15.78 -1.59 -6.62
N ALA A 581 -16.62 -0.55 -6.60
CA ALA A 581 -16.54 0.56 -7.56
C ALA A 581 -15.27 1.41 -7.40
N ALA A 582 -14.65 1.41 -6.20
CA ALA A 582 -13.43 2.16 -5.93
C ALA A 582 -12.15 1.46 -6.47
N VAL A 583 -12.21 0.15 -6.74
CA VAL A 583 -11.04 -0.60 -7.24
C VAL A 583 -10.62 -0.10 -8.62
N PRO A 584 -9.34 0.28 -8.83
CA PRO A 584 -8.84 0.66 -10.14
C PRO A 584 -8.92 -0.51 -11.13
N ILE A 585 -9.38 -0.23 -12.34
CA ILE A 585 -9.47 -1.25 -13.40
C ILE A 585 -8.29 -1.05 -14.35
N ALA A 586 -7.55 -2.12 -14.62
CA ALA A 586 -6.41 -2.11 -15.53
C ALA A 586 -6.85 -2.05 -17.02
N ASP A 587 -7.76 -1.13 -17.34
CA ASP A 587 -8.26 -0.88 -18.68
C ASP A 587 -8.42 0.63 -18.94
N PRO A 588 -7.59 1.22 -19.82
CA PRO A 588 -7.66 2.65 -20.13
C PRO A 588 -9.01 3.10 -20.72
N ALA A 589 -9.82 2.22 -21.31
CA ALA A 589 -11.14 2.54 -21.83
C ALA A 589 -12.13 2.97 -20.73
N HIS A 590 -11.85 2.58 -19.49
CA HIS A 590 -12.66 2.96 -18.32
C HIS A 590 -12.25 4.31 -17.69
N ARG A 591 -11.18 4.94 -18.16
CA ARG A 591 -10.61 6.21 -17.62
C ARG A 591 -11.61 7.37 -17.56
N GLN A 592 -12.57 7.44 -18.47
CA GLN A 592 -13.50 8.58 -18.61
C GLN A 592 -14.82 8.43 -17.84
N ARG A 593 -15.06 7.29 -17.20
CA ARG A 593 -16.28 7.11 -16.42
C ARG A 593 -16.19 7.92 -15.13
N GLU A 594 -17.09 8.88 -14.96
CA GLU A 594 -17.28 9.54 -13.67
C GLU A 594 -17.67 8.47 -12.65
N ARG A 595 -16.76 8.19 -11.73
CA ARG A 595 -17.06 7.31 -10.61
C ARG A 595 -17.78 8.14 -9.55
N SER A 596 -18.94 7.70 -9.12
CA SER A 596 -19.59 8.20 -7.91
C SER A 596 -18.77 7.73 -6.71
N LEU A 597 -17.67 8.43 -6.40
CA LEU A 597 -16.88 8.15 -5.22
C LEU A 597 -17.61 8.64 -3.98
N LEU A 598 -17.48 7.88 -2.90
CA LEU A 598 -17.89 8.36 -1.59
C LEU A 598 -17.18 9.68 -1.28
N VAL A 599 -17.94 10.74 -1.11
CA VAL A 599 -17.42 12.04 -0.68
C VAL A 599 -17.18 12.01 0.84
N ASP A 600 -17.94 11.18 1.56
CA ASP A 600 -17.92 11.13 3.01
C ASP A 600 -16.83 10.16 3.51
N GLU A 601 -16.01 10.65 4.42
CA GLU A 601 -15.11 9.79 5.20
C GLU A 601 -15.94 8.82 6.04
N ILE A 602 -15.42 7.59 6.21
CA ILE A 602 -16.03 6.61 7.12
C ILE A 602 -16.09 7.20 8.52
N PRO A 603 -17.25 7.13 9.21
CA PRO A 603 -17.35 7.58 10.58
C PRO A 603 -16.29 6.93 11.46
N SER A 604 -15.78 7.67 12.42
CA SER A 604 -14.79 7.14 13.35
C SER A 604 -15.39 6.01 14.21
N PRO A 605 -14.69 4.87 14.40
CA PRO A 605 -15.10 3.84 15.32
C PRO A 605 -14.96 4.24 16.80
N ILE A 606 -14.45 5.46 17.06
CA ILE A 606 -14.27 6.02 18.41
C ILE A 606 -15.58 6.67 18.84
N ARG A 607 -16.16 6.17 19.93
CA ARG A 607 -17.40 6.69 20.51
C ARG A 607 -17.19 7.14 21.96
N SER A 608 -18.07 8.01 22.43
CA SER A 608 -18.14 8.39 23.85
C SER A 608 -18.65 7.21 24.68
N LEU A 609 -18.34 7.18 25.97
CA LEU A 609 -18.88 6.17 26.87
C LEU A 609 -20.42 6.28 26.88
N GLY A 610 -21.09 5.12 26.69
CA GLY A 610 -22.56 5.03 26.64
C GLY A 610 -23.15 5.19 25.23
N ASP A 611 -22.36 5.60 24.25
CA ASP A 611 -22.74 5.61 22.84
C ASP A 611 -22.34 4.25 22.22
N GLU A 612 -23.25 3.28 22.24
CA GLU A 612 -23.02 1.95 21.68
C GLU A 612 -23.45 1.95 20.21
N PRO A 613 -22.68 1.28 19.31
CA PRO A 613 -23.06 1.16 17.91
C PRO A 613 -24.30 0.27 17.77
N GLU A 614 -25.17 0.62 16.82
CA GLU A 614 -26.24 -0.29 16.42
C GLU A 614 -25.63 -1.57 15.86
N THR A 615 -26.07 -2.72 16.39
CA THR A 615 -25.67 -4.03 15.86
C THR A 615 -26.63 -4.44 14.75
N VAL A 616 -26.07 -4.73 13.57
CA VAL A 616 -26.85 -5.19 12.43
C VAL A 616 -26.95 -6.72 12.41
N SER A 617 -28.12 -7.24 12.09
CA SER A 617 -28.33 -8.68 11.90
C SER A 617 -28.17 -9.02 10.42
N LEU A 618 -27.42 -10.07 10.12
CA LEU A 618 -27.29 -10.62 8.78
C LEU A 618 -28.56 -11.42 8.43
N ARG A 619 -29.07 -11.22 7.22
CA ARG A 619 -30.16 -11.97 6.64
C ARG A 619 -29.69 -12.73 5.42
N GLU A 620 -30.07 -13.99 5.30
CA GLU A 620 -29.78 -14.77 4.10
C GLU A 620 -30.65 -14.28 2.94
N VAL A 621 -30.02 -13.86 1.85
CA VAL A 621 -30.68 -13.34 0.63
C VAL A 621 -30.61 -14.33 -0.52
N ALA A 622 -29.64 -15.23 -0.49
CA ALA A 622 -29.50 -16.38 -1.39
C ALA A 622 -28.71 -17.48 -0.63
N PRO A 623 -28.69 -18.72 -1.11
CA PRO A 623 -28.02 -19.83 -0.41
C PRO A 623 -26.58 -19.48 0.00
N GLY A 624 -26.34 -19.41 1.31
CA GLY A 624 -25.04 -19.04 1.90
C GLY A 624 -24.63 -17.58 1.73
N HIS A 625 -25.48 -16.70 1.17
CA HIS A 625 -25.23 -15.27 1.00
C HIS A 625 -26.03 -14.45 2.01
N PHE A 626 -25.34 -13.81 2.93
CA PHE A 626 -25.89 -13.08 4.06
C PHE A 626 -25.58 -11.58 3.91
N VAL A 627 -26.59 -10.73 4.14
CA VAL A 627 -26.49 -9.27 4.00
C VAL A 627 -27.14 -8.60 5.21
N ALA A 628 -26.49 -7.56 5.73
CA ALA A 628 -27.04 -6.74 6.79
C ALA A 628 -28.19 -5.89 6.28
N ARG A 629 -29.22 -5.67 7.13
CA ARG A 629 -30.28 -4.70 6.82
C ARG A 629 -29.68 -3.29 6.79
N HIS A 630 -29.97 -2.55 5.71
CA HIS A 630 -29.60 -1.14 5.64
C HIS A 630 -30.51 -0.29 6.48
N ALA A 631 -29.94 0.49 7.38
CA ALA A 631 -30.45 1.79 7.72
C ALA A 631 -29.52 2.84 7.07
N LEU A 632 -29.40 2.85 5.75
CA LEU A 632 -28.97 4.05 5.06
C LEU A 632 -30.22 4.88 4.86
N SER A 633 -30.57 5.67 5.88
CA SER A 633 -31.40 6.84 5.71
C SER A 633 -30.77 7.67 4.60
N ALA A 634 -31.54 7.89 3.52
CA ALA A 634 -31.27 8.94 2.58
C ALA A 634 -31.10 10.25 3.35
N SER A 635 -29.93 10.84 3.26
CA SER A 635 -29.67 12.25 3.54
C SER A 635 -28.80 12.81 2.42
#